data_33d54a50db91fc0844dbe40e2a784ebe
#
_entry.id   33d54a50db91fc0844dbe40e2a784ebe
#
_cell.length_a   1.000
_cell.length_b   1.000
_cell.length_c   1.000
_cell.angle_alpha   90.00
_cell.angle_beta   90.00
_cell.angle_gamma   90.00
#
_symmetry.space_group_name_H-M   'P 1'
#
loop_
_entity.id
_entity.type
_entity.pdbx_description
1 polymer ?
#
loop_
_entity_poly.entity_id
_entity_poly.type
_entity_poly.pdbx_seq_one_letter_code
_entity_poly.pdbx_strand_id
1 'polypeptide(L)'
;YKKNQFFLISTLNFVIFCFYFQHYFFTLFLPCVKIILIKIQGVIMIEAIERLKSDGVALINDAKTLNDVNNVKVKIFGKNGDFTIAMRGLKDVPREQKPEVGKMFNDVKVMLEGRIAEKEAEFKEIEKQARIKSEYIDVTLPGKTELGALHPLTEVKNQILDTFIGLGFEVKEGPEIESDYFNFQLLNIPKDHPARDMQDSFYITDNFLLRTHTSPMQARTMTTEKPPIRIVVPGKVYRNDDDATHSPMFQQVEGLVIDKHITLCDLKGALEVFAKKLFDEKTKVRFRPSYFPFTEPSVEVDVSCSICHGKGCRVCKGTGWIEILGAGIVNPAVLEACGINSKEYSGYAFGFGIERIAMIKYGIPDIRLFFENDKRFLEQYK
;
A
#
# COMPACT_ATOMS: atom_id res chain seq x y z
N TYR A 1 100.54 -46.24 5.08
CA TYR A 1 100.04 -44.92 5.61
C TYR A 1 99.74 -43.87 4.49
N LYS A 2 100.15 -44.05 3.25
CA LYS A 2 99.84 -43.01 2.16
C LYS A 2 98.64 -43.31 1.31
N LYS A 3 97.95 -44.40 1.44
CA LYS A 3 96.73 -44.70 0.62
C LYS A 3 95.39 -44.18 1.20
N ASN A 4 95.33 -43.91 2.48
CA ASN A 4 94.04 -43.50 3.13
C ASN A 4 93.81 -41.94 3.05
N GLN A 5 94.83 -41.14 2.76
CA GLN A 5 94.63 -39.66 2.65
C GLN A 5 94.06 -39.26 1.32
N PHE A 6 94.23 -40.00 0.24
CA PHE A 6 93.74 -39.69 -1.09
C PHE A 6 92.19 -40.00 -1.17
N PHE A 7 91.73 -40.99 -0.41
CA PHE A 7 90.31 -41.37 -0.43
C PHE A 7 89.45 -40.39 0.35
N LEU A 8 90.02 -39.79 1.45
CA LEU A 8 89.25 -38.81 2.22
C LEU A 8 89.11 -37.43 1.54
N ILE A 9 90.11 -37.02 0.74
CA ILE A 9 90.12 -35.77 0.00
C ILE A 9 89.15 -35.86 -1.21
N SER A 10 89.06 -37.02 -1.84
CA SER A 10 88.14 -37.22 -2.99
C SER A 10 86.67 -37.29 -2.56
N THR A 11 86.36 -37.92 -1.41
CA THR A 11 84.99 -37.95 -0.86
C THR A 11 84.60 -36.57 -0.32
N LEU A 12 85.48 -35.81 0.31
CA LEU A 12 85.19 -34.48 0.79
C LEU A 12 84.90 -33.49 -0.33
N ASN A 13 85.66 -33.56 -1.42
CA ASN A 13 85.43 -32.75 -2.62
C ASN A 13 84.16 -33.14 -3.35
N PHE A 14 83.72 -34.41 -3.36
CA PHE A 14 82.48 -34.87 -3.97
C PHE A 14 81.28 -34.43 -3.11
N VAL A 15 81.37 -34.48 -1.80
CA VAL A 15 80.33 -33.97 -0.88
C VAL A 15 80.19 -32.45 -0.98
N ILE A 16 81.33 -31.71 -1.03
CA ILE A 16 81.32 -30.27 -1.22
C ILE A 16 80.77 -29.91 -2.62
N PHE A 17 81.08 -30.65 -3.68
CA PHE A 17 80.53 -30.46 -5.00
C PHE A 17 79.01 -30.73 -5.06
N CYS A 18 78.55 -31.81 -4.41
CA CYS A 18 77.12 -32.07 -4.28
C CYS A 18 76.38 -31.00 -3.47
N PHE A 19 77.00 -30.47 -2.38
CA PHE A 19 76.40 -29.36 -1.59
C PHE A 19 76.38 -28.05 -2.36
N TYR A 20 77.45 -27.72 -3.13
CA TYR A 20 77.47 -26.55 -3.98
C TYR A 20 76.52 -26.66 -5.16
N PHE A 21 76.37 -27.85 -5.76
CA PHE A 21 75.47 -28.11 -6.86
C PHE A 21 74.01 -28.09 -6.41
N GLN A 22 73.73 -28.65 -5.22
CA GLN A 22 72.43 -28.59 -4.60
C GLN A 22 72.00 -27.18 -4.19
N HIS A 23 72.98 -26.40 -3.68
CA HIS A 23 72.77 -25.00 -3.29
C HIS A 23 72.58 -24.08 -4.52
N TYR A 24 73.38 -24.31 -5.57
CA TYR A 24 73.27 -23.56 -6.82
C TYR A 24 72.03 -23.91 -7.60
N PHE A 25 71.60 -25.17 -7.61
CA PHE A 25 70.35 -25.63 -8.21
C PHE A 25 69.14 -25.05 -7.48
N PHE A 26 69.17 -25.02 -6.16
CA PHE A 26 68.06 -24.49 -5.36
C PHE A 26 67.98 -22.99 -5.42
N THR A 27 69.06 -22.27 -5.45
CA THR A 27 69.08 -20.77 -5.48
C THR A 27 68.78 -20.19 -6.85
N LEU A 28 69.15 -20.84 -7.96
CA LEU A 28 68.85 -20.36 -9.31
C LEU A 28 67.54 -20.94 -9.90
N PHE A 29 67.18 -22.18 -9.58
CA PHE A 29 66.00 -22.84 -10.23
C PHE A 29 64.69 -22.45 -9.53
N LEU A 30 64.66 -22.30 -8.23
CA LEU A 30 63.43 -21.85 -7.50
C LEU A 30 62.93 -20.46 -7.93
N PRO A 31 63.78 -19.46 -8.09
CA PRO A 31 63.33 -18.14 -8.59
C PRO A 31 62.78 -18.24 -10.01
N CYS A 32 63.43 -18.99 -10.92
CA CYS A 32 62.99 -19.16 -12.29
C CYS A 32 61.65 -19.91 -12.38
N VAL A 33 61.42 -20.96 -11.60
CA VAL A 33 60.14 -21.68 -11.52
C VAL A 33 59.05 -20.80 -10.92
N LYS A 34 59.34 -20.00 -9.88
CA LYS A 34 58.43 -19.01 -9.34
C LYS A 34 58.05 -17.96 -10.41
N ILE A 35 58.99 -17.43 -11.17
CA ILE A 35 58.71 -16.44 -12.20
C ILE A 35 57.89 -17.02 -13.32
N ILE A 36 58.15 -18.29 -13.70
CA ILE A 36 57.36 -19.02 -14.72
C ILE A 36 55.92 -19.25 -14.24
N LEU A 37 55.74 -19.75 -13.00
CA LEU A 37 54.42 -19.93 -12.38
C LEU A 37 53.63 -18.62 -12.26
N ILE A 38 54.30 -17.53 -11.89
CA ILE A 38 53.73 -16.19 -11.84
C ILE A 38 53.25 -15.70 -13.20
N LYS A 39 54.01 -15.90 -14.27
CA LYS A 39 53.62 -15.54 -15.63
C LYS A 39 52.47 -16.39 -16.16
N ILE A 40 52.45 -17.69 -15.84
CA ILE A 40 51.35 -18.62 -16.19
C ILE A 40 50.03 -18.20 -15.53
N GLN A 41 50.05 -17.80 -14.24
CA GLN A 41 48.85 -17.35 -13.52
C GLN A 41 48.23 -16.08 -14.15
N GLY A 42 49.08 -15.12 -14.59
CA GLY A 42 48.61 -13.92 -15.28
C GLY A 42 47.93 -14.24 -16.64
N VAL A 43 48.51 -15.18 -17.40
CA VAL A 43 47.93 -15.60 -18.70
C VAL A 43 46.62 -16.33 -18.52
N ILE A 44 46.51 -17.22 -17.55
CA ILE A 44 45.28 -17.95 -17.24
C ILE A 44 44.16 -16.97 -16.84
N MET A 45 44.49 -15.91 -16.10
CA MET A 45 43.50 -14.91 -15.68
C MET A 45 43.02 -14.06 -16.85
N ILE A 46 43.90 -13.71 -17.79
CA ILE A 46 43.55 -12.96 -19.03
C ILE A 46 42.62 -13.81 -19.90
N GLU A 47 42.95 -15.09 -20.11
CA GLU A 47 42.05 -16.01 -20.82
C GLU A 47 40.68 -16.17 -20.12
N ALA A 48 40.64 -16.22 -18.80
CA ALA A 48 39.39 -16.28 -18.05
C ALA A 48 38.53 -15.01 -18.22
N ILE A 49 39.16 -13.82 -18.28
CA ILE A 49 38.47 -12.54 -18.56
C ILE A 49 37.92 -12.52 -19.97
N GLU A 50 38.67 -12.99 -20.97
CA GLU A 50 38.21 -13.05 -22.36
C GLU A 50 37.05 -14.03 -22.54
N ARG A 51 37.10 -15.19 -21.86
CA ARG A 51 35.96 -16.12 -21.82
C ARG A 51 34.73 -15.50 -21.15
N LEU A 52 34.88 -14.86 -20.03
CA LEU A 52 33.79 -14.12 -19.36
C LEU A 52 33.17 -13.06 -20.27
N LYS A 53 33.99 -12.38 -21.04
CA LYS A 53 33.55 -11.39 -22.04
C LYS A 53 32.72 -12.06 -23.15
N SER A 54 33.23 -13.14 -23.73
CA SER A 54 32.56 -13.85 -24.85
C SER A 54 31.28 -14.53 -24.38
N ASP A 55 31.31 -15.24 -23.24
CA ASP A 55 30.18 -15.97 -22.70
C ASP A 55 29.10 -15.01 -22.20
N GLY A 56 29.51 -13.90 -21.55
CA GLY A 56 28.61 -12.84 -21.12
C GLY A 56 27.87 -12.20 -22.28
N VAL A 57 28.59 -11.89 -23.37
CA VAL A 57 27.96 -11.34 -24.58
C VAL A 57 27.01 -12.33 -25.23
N ALA A 58 27.38 -13.62 -25.30
CA ALA A 58 26.52 -14.64 -25.86
C ALA A 58 25.22 -14.78 -25.04
N LEU A 59 25.32 -14.85 -23.72
CA LEU A 59 24.15 -14.91 -22.83
C LEU A 59 23.21 -13.69 -22.95
N ILE A 60 23.78 -12.50 -23.11
CA ILE A 60 22.98 -11.27 -23.30
C ILE A 60 22.27 -11.29 -24.66
N ASN A 61 22.94 -11.78 -25.71
CA ASN A 61 22.35 -11.85 -27.05
C ASN A 61 21.25 -12.92 -27.14
N ASP A 62 21.36 -14.04 -26.41
CA ASP A 62 20.39 -15.12 -26.39
C ASP A 62 19.11 -14.77 -25.56
N ALA A 63 19.13 -13.72 -24.74
CA ALA A 63 18.00 -13.27 -23.96
C ALA A 63 16.85 -12.82 -24.87
N LYS A 64 15.65 -13.37 -24.65
CA LYS A 64 14.44 -13.11 -25.47
C LYS A 64 13.38 -12.29 -24.73
N THR A 65 13.50 -12.17 -23.43
CA THR A 65 12.56 -11.43 -22.58
C THR A 65 13.29 -10.57 -21.57
N LEU A 66 12.60 -9.55 -21.01
CA LEU A 66 13.13 -8.73 -19.92
C LEU A 66 13.52 -9.58 -18.71
N ASN A 67 12.77 -10.65 -18.44
CA ASN A 67 13.08 -11.58 -17.35
C ASN A 67 14.37 -12.37 -17.62
N ASP A 68 14.62 -12.76 -18.88
CA ASP A 68 15.88 -13.41 -19.27
C ASP A 68 17.06 -12.48 -19.04
N VAL A 69 16.95 -11.21 -19.41
CA VAL A 69 18.01 -10.20 -19.18
C VAL A 69 18.32 -10.07 -17.70
N ASN A 70 17.30 -10.04 -16.84
CA ASN A 70 17.47 -10.00 -15.39
C ASN A 70 18.16 -11.25 -14.87
N ASN A 71 17.79 -12.43 -15.37
CA ASN A 71 18.42 -13.70 -15.00
C ASN A 71 19.89 -13.73 -15.43
N VAL A 72 20.22 -13.24 -16.63
CA VAL A 72 21.59 -13.11 -17.13
C VAL A 72 22.39 -12.16 -16.25
N LYS A 73 21.82 -11.00 -15.87
CA LYS A 73 22.43 -10.04 -14.97
C LYS A 73 22.77 -10.66 -13.60
N VAL A 74 21.86 -11.45 -13.04
CA VAL A 74 22.10 -12.18 -11.79
C VAL A 74 23.17 -13.27 -11.97
N LYS A 75 23.17 -13.99 -13.10
CA LYS A 75 24.15 -15.01 -13.40
C LYS A 75 25.57 -14.44 -13.55
N ILE A 76 25.71 -13.27 -14.18
CA ILE A 76 27.02 -12.62 -14.38
C ILE A 76 27.46 -11.89 -13.10
N PHE A 77 26.64 -10.99 -12.55
CA PHE A 77 27.00 -10.04 -11.48
C PHE A 77 26.44 -10.39 -10.11
N GLY A 78 25.66 -11.46 -9.98
CA GLY A 78 25.10 -11.88 -8.71
C GLY A 78 26.16 -12.26 -7.68
N LYS A 79 25.74 -12.50 -6.44
CA LYS A 79 26.64 -12.85 -5.32
C LYS A 79 27.54 -14.07 -5.63
N ASN A 80 27.04 -15.02 -6.41
CA ASN A 80 27.74 -16.21 -6.90
C ASN A 80 27.89 -16.19 -8.44
N GLY A 81 27.83 -15.02 -9.06
CA GLY A 81 27.93 -14.87 -10.50
C GLY A 81 29.35 -15.04 -11.00
N ASP A 82 29.47 -15.42 -12.26
CA ASP A 82 30.75 -15.79 -12.90
C ASP A 82 31.79 -14.65 -12.81
N PHE A 83 31.36 -13.39 -13.01
CA PHE A 83 32.19 -12.20 -12.85
C PHE A 83 32.66 -12.00 -11.41
N THR A 84 31.76 -12.21 -10.44
CA THR A 84 32.07 -12.04 -9.00
C THR A 84 33.05 -13.10 -8.53
N ILE A 85 32.91 -14.33 -9.03
CA ILE A 85 33.83 -15.45 -8.73
C ILE A 85 35.20 -15.15 -9.31
N ALA A 86 35.29 -14.77 -10.59
CA ALA A 86 36.55 -14.45 -11.26
C ALA A 86 37.28 -13.26 -10.59
N MET A 87 36.53 -12.25 -10.16
CA MET A 87 37.11 -11.10 -9.46
C MET A 87 37.71 -11.46 -8.10
N ARG A 88 37.19 -12.50 -7.40
CA ARG A 88 37.82 -13.01 -6.18
C ARG A 88 39.18 -13.61 -6.44
N GLY A 89 39.41 -14.21 -7.62
CA GLY A 89 40.72 -14.73 -8.06
C GLY A 89 41.81 -13.66 -8.28
N LEU A 90 41.41 -12.38 -8.37
CA LEU A 90 42.37 -11.26 -8.48
C LEU A 90 43.31 -11.16 -7.26
N LYS A 91 42.95 -11.78 -6.15
CA LYS A 91 43.83 -11.85 -4.96
C LYS A 91 45.11 -12.63 -5.22
N ASP A 92 45.05 -13.62 -6.07
CA ASP A 92 46.16 -14.55 -6.35
C ASP A 92 47.07 -14.06 -7.50
N VAL A 93 46.72 -12.94 -8.15
CA VAL A 93 47.52 -12.31 -9.21
C VAL A 93 48.68 -11.50 -8.58
N PRO A 94 49.92 -11.57 -9.18
CA PRO A 94 51.08 -10.83 -8.70
C PRO A 94 50.85 -9.32 -8.68
N ARG A 95 51.49 -8.64 -7.70
CA ARG A 95 51.33 -7.19 -7.48
C ARG A 95 51.62 -6.36 -8.70
N GLU A 96 52.58 -6.78 -9.55
CA GLU A 96 53.00 -6.07 -10.74
C GLU A 96 51.94 -6.09 -11.85
N GLN A 97 51.13 -7.15 -11.96
CA GLN A 97 50.12 -7.34 -13.00
C GLN A 97 48.70 -6.94 -12.53
N LYS A 98 48.51 -6.74 -11.21
CA LYS A 98 47.16 -6.35 -10.65
C LYS A 98 46.56 -5.12 -11.31
N PRO A 99 47.30 -4.03 -11.58
CA PRO A 99 46.71 -2.84 -12.19
C PRO A 99 46.17 -3.11 -13.62
N GLU A 100 46.90 -3.88 -14.40
CA GLU A 100 46.55 -4.20 -15.78
C GLU A 100 45.35 -5.12 -15.86
N VAL A 101 45.38 -6.22 -15.10
CA VAL A 101 44.27 -7.18 -14.99
C VAL A 101 43.04 -6.52 -14.37
N GLY A 102 43.21 -5.65 -13.37
CA GLY A 102 42.13 -4.88 -12.76
C GLY A 102 41.45 -3.94 -13.74
N LYS A 103 42.25 -3.29 -14.61
CA LYS A 103 41.70 -2.43 -15.68
C LYS A 103 40.90 -3.26 -16.70
N MET A 104 41.42 -4.42 -17.14
CA MET A 104 40.70 -5.33 -18.03
C MET A 104 39.38 -5.80 -17.45
N PHE A 105 39.31 -6.16 -16.14
CA PHE A 105 38.09 -6.50 -15.45
C PHE A 105 37.10 -5.35 -15.47
N ASN A 106 37.56 -4.13 -15.18
CA ASN A 106 36.69 -2.98 -15.19
C ASN A 106 36.14 -2.67 -16.59
N ASP A 107 36.96 -2.77 -17.60
CA ASP A 107 36.56 -2.54 -19.00
C ASP A 107 35.52 -3.56 -19.46
N VAL A 108 35.70 -4.85 -19.11
CA VAL A 108 34.72 -5.92 -19.37
C VAL A 108 33.43 -5.70 -18.59
N LYS A 109 33.54 -5.28 -17.33
CA LYS A 109 32.38 -4.95 -16.50
C LYS A 109 31.53 -3.86 -17.14
N VAL A 110 32.15 -2.72 -17.45
CA VAL A 110 31.45 -1.55 -18.03
C VAL A 110 30.82 -1.94 -19.37
N MET A 111 31.50 -2.73 -20.18
CA MET A 111 31.00 -3.20 -21.48
C MET A 111 29.78 -4.12 -21.29
N LEU A 112 29.82 -5.09 -20.37
CA LEU A 112 28.69 -6.01 -20.12
C LEU A 112 27.52 -5.28 -19.47
N GLU A 113 27.76 -4.38 -18.50
CA GLU A 113 26.72 -3.55 -17.89
C GLU A 113 26.04 -2.64 -18.95
N GLY A 114 26.81 -2.05 -19.85
CA GLY A 114 26.28 -1.24 -20.96
C GLY A 114 25.38 -2.06 -21.87
N ARG A 115 25.82 -3.26 -22.31
CA ARG A 115 25.00 -4.14 -23.16
C ARG A 115 23.74 -4.64 -22.48
N ILE A 116 23.81 -4.94 -21.18
CA ILE A 116 22.62 -5.32 -20.39
C ILE A 116 21.64 -4.14 -20.36
N ALA A 117 22.11 -2.93 -20.10
CA ALA A 117 21.26 -1.74 -20.07
C ALA A 117 20.61 -1.44 -21.43
N GLU A 118 21.36 -1.61 -22.53
CA GLU A 118 20.82 -1.49 -23.89
C GLU A 118 19.70 -2.51 -24.15
N LYS A 119 19.93 -3.79 -23.78
CA LYS A 119 18.93 -4.85 -23.95
C LYS A 119 17.70 -4.65 -23.02
N GLU A 120 17.90 -4.21 -21.79
CA GLU A 120 16.81 -3.84 -20.89
C GLU A 120 15.96 -2.71 -21.49
N ALA A 121 16.58 -1.70 -22.08
CA ALA A 121 15.89 -0.59 -22.73
C ALA A 121 15.12 -1.05 -23.98
N GLU A 122 15.74 -1.92 -24.81
CA GLU A 122 15.11 -2.51 -26.00
C GLU A 122 13.83 -3.27 -25.62
N PHE A 123 13.90 -4.19 -24.67
CA PHE A 123 12.73 -4.98 -24.25
C PHE A 123 11.65 -4.14 -23.57
N LYS A 124 12.02 -3.15 -22.76
CA LYS A 124 11.07 -2.19 -22.18
C LYS A 124 10.32 -1.41 -23.25
N GLU A 125 11.02 -0.99 -24.31
CA GLU A 125 10.37 -0.28 -25.42
C GLU A 125 9.46 -1.23 -26.22
N ILE A 126 9.88 -2.49 -26.47
CA ILE A 126 9.04 -3.51 -27.10
C ILE A 126 7.78 -3.77 -26.28
N GLU A 127 7.89 -3.97 -24.96
CA GLU A 127 6.75 -4.16 -24.08
C GLU A 127 5.82 -2.94 -24.08
N LYS A 128 6.39 -1.74 -24.04
CA LYS A 128 5.63 -0.48 -24.13
C LYS A 128 4.88 -0.37 -25.45
N GLN A 129 5.53 -0.66 -26.59
CA GLN A 129 4.88 -0.62 -27.91
C GLN A 129 3.81 -1.71 -28.04
N ALA A 130 4.06 -2.90 -27.52
CA ALA A 130 3.06 -3.97 -27.49
C ALA A 130 1.84 -3.55 -26.67
N ARG A 131 2.07 -2.91 -25.49
CA ARG A 131 1.00 -2.38 -24.65
C ARG A 131 0.22 -1.27 -25.36
N ILE A 132 0.91 -0.28 -25.94
CA ILE A 132 0.28 0.80 -26.71
C ILE A 132 -0.57 0.22 -27.85
N LYS A 133 -0.05 -0.80 -28.56
CA LYS A 133 -0.78 -1.45 -29.64
C LYS A 133 -2.00 -2.24 -29.15
N SER A 134 -1.89 -2.90 -27.99
CA SER A 134 -3.03 -3.64 -27.41
C SER A 134 -4.11 -2.73 -26.82
N GLU A 135 -3.69 -1.54 -26.36
CA GLU A 135 -4.59 -0.50 -25.80
C GLU A 135 -5.06 0.49 -26.89
N TYR A 136 -4.70 0.26 -28.18
CA TYR A 136 -5.09 1.14 -29.28
C TYR A 136 -6.61 1.15 -29.45
N ILE A 137 -7.18 2.33 -29.37
CA ILE A 137 -8.59 2.60 -29.63
C ILE A 137 -8.68 3.41 -30.92
N ASP A 138 -9.44 2.93 -31.90
CA ASP A 138 -9.72 3.69 -33.10
C ASP A 138 -10.68 4.84 -32.78
N VAL A 139 -10.14 6.03 -32.66
CA VAL A 139 -10.91 7.26 -32.36
C VAL A 139 -11.74 7.77 -33.55
N THR A 140 -11.59 7.17 -34.75
CA THR A 140 -12.37 7.54 -35.93
C THR A 140 -13.69 6.80 -36.00
N LEU A 141 -13.84 5.69 -35.24
CA LEU A 141 -15.12 4.99 -35.18
C LEU A 141 -16.15 5.89 -34.51
N PRO A 142 -17.36 5.97 -35.08
CA PRO A 142 -18.43 6.74 -34.47
C PRO A 142 -18.68 6.17 -33.06
N GLY A 143 -18.50 7.00 -32.05
CA GLY A 143 -18.73 6.64 -30.65
C GLY A 143 -20.18 6.18 -30.52
N LYS A 144 -20.41 5.02 -29.93
CA LYS A 144 -21.75 4.71 -29.43
C LYS A 144 -22.09 5.80 -28.43
N THR A 145 -23.20 6.49 -28.63
CA THR A 145 -23.79 7.37 -27.61
C THR A 145 -24.16 6.49 -26.43
N GLU A 146 -23.22 6.29 -25.53
CA GLU A 146 -23.49 5.61 -24.28
C GLU A 146 -24.21 6.59 -23.36
N LEU A 147 -25.36 6.17 -22.84
CA LEU A 147 -26.03 6.89 -21.77
C LEU A 147 -25.04 6.99 -20.60
N GLY A 148 -24.91 8.19 -20.06
CA GLY A 148 -24.09 8.39 -18.86
C GLY A 148 -24.63 7.56 -17.71
N ALA A 149 -23.76 7.15 -16.80
CA ALA A 149 -24.12 6.50 -15.55
C ALA A 149 -23.83 7.44 -14.37
N LEU A 150 -24.55 7.24 -13.27
CA LEU A 150 -24.25 7.92 -12.02
C LEU A 150 -22.95 7.38 -11.45
N HIS A 151 -22.22 8.26 -10.77
CA HIS A 151 -21.07 7.84 -9.97
C HIS A 151 -21.52 6.84 -8.88
N PRO A 152 -20.79 5.74 -8.60
CA PRO A 152 -21.21 4.72 -7.63
C PRO A 152 -21.56 5.29 -6.24
N LEU A 153 -20.84 6.31 -5.76
CA LEU A 153 -21.20 7.00 -4.50
C LEU A 153 -22.54 7.72 -4.60
N THR A 154 -22.85 8.33 -5.74
CA THR A 154 -24.14 9.01 -5.96
C THR A 154 -25.28 8.00 -5.95
N GLU A 155 -25.09 6.86 -6.60
CA GLU A 155 -26.08 5.79 -6.62
C GLU A 155 -26.35 5.24 -5.23
N VAL A 156 -25.28 4.92 -4.46
CA VAL A 156 -25.39 4.43 -3.08
C VAL A 156 -26.06 5.48 -2.19
N LYS A 157 -25.67 6.76 -2.31
CA LYS A 157 -26.30 7.88 -1.59
C LYS A 157 -27.82 7.92 -1.88
N ASN A 158 -28.21 7.86 -3.11
CA ASN A 158 -29.63 7.92 -3.49
C ASN A 158 -30.42 6.73 -2.92
N GLN A 159 -29.88 5.51 -3.01
CA GLN A 159 -30.51 4.31 -2.43
C GLN A 159 -30.68 4.44 -0.90
N ILE A 160 -29.70 5.02 -0.21
CA ILE A 160 -29.76 5.31 1.23
C ILE A 160 -30.88 6.31 1.51
N LEU A 161 -30.90 7.44 0.81
CA LEU A 161 -31.88 8.50 1.01
C LEU A 161 -33.30 8.02 0.70
N ASP A 162 -33.50 7.30 -0.40
CA ASP A 162 -34.80 6.71 -0.78
C ASP A 162 -35.32 5.77 0.32
N THR A 163 -34.41 5.02 0.95
CA THR A 163 -34.77 4.13 2.06
C THR A 163 -35.29 4.92 3.25
N PHE A 164 -34.61 6.00 3.66
CA PHE A 164 -35.00 6.82 4.81
C PHE A 164 -36.21 7.72 4.52
N ILE A 165 -36.31 8.26 3.30
CA ILE A 165 -37.52 8.97 2.84
C ILE A 165 -38.73 8.04 2.93
N GLY A 166 -38.60 6.76 2.51
CA GLY A 166 -39.62 5.75 2.65
C GLY A 166 -39.99 5.39 4.11
N LEU A 167 -39.11 5.70 5.07
CA LEU A 167 -39.35 5.59 6.52
C LEU A 167 -39.89 6.90 7.13
N GLY A 168 -40.16 7.92 6.32
CA GLY A 168 -40.71 9.20 6.75
C GLY A 168 -39.65 10.22 7.25
N PHE A 169 -38.40 10.08 6.82
CA PHE A 169 -37.36 11.07 7.14
C PHE A 169 -37.39 12.22 6.10
N GLU A 170 -37.16 13.42 6.57
CA GLU A 170 -36.91 14.59 5.73
C GLU A 170 -35.39 14.73 5.48
N VAL A 171 -35.01 15.03 4.23
CA VAL A 171 -33.61 15.30 3.89
C VAL A 171 -33.28 16.76 4.20
N LYS A 172 -32.26 16.98 5.03
CA LYS A 172 -31.74 18.31 5.36
C LYS A 172 -30.30 18.45 4.87
N GLU A 173 -29.93 19.61 4.40
CA GLU A 173 -28.56 19.95 4.03
C GLU A 173 -28.05 21.11 4.88
N GLY A 174 -26.75 21.14 5.13
CA GLY A 174 -26.11 22.16 5.96
C GLY A 174 -24.76 22.61 5.39
N PRO A 175 -24.21 23.70 5.94
CA PRO A 175 -22.94 24.25 5.47
C PRO A 175 -21.76 23.30 5.73
N GLU A 176 -20.80 23.28 4.80
CA GLU A 176 -19.54 22.53 4.97
C GLU A 176 -18.55 23.25 5.88
N ILE A 177 -18.54 24.57 5.85
CA ILE A 177 -17.82 25.42 6.81
C ILE A 177 -18.75 25.68 7.99
N GLU A 178 -18.38 25.16 9.15
CA GLU A 178 -19.24 25.18 10.32
C GLU A 178 -18.57 25.89 11.49
N SER A 179 -19.35 26.41 12.41
CA SER A 179 -18.85 26.95 13.67
C SER A 179 -18.51 25.83 14.63
N ASP A 180 -17.49 26.03 15.46
CA ASP A 180 -17.11 25.15 16.57
C ASP A 180 -18.28 24.89 17.51
N TYR A 181 -19.17 25.88 17.67
CA TYR A 181 -20.37 25.76 18.50
C TYR A 181 -21.32 24.66 18.04
N PHE A 182 -21.67 24.60 16.74
CA PHE A 182 -22.53 23.57 16.20
C PHE A 182 -21.81 22.26 15.95
N ASN A 183 -20.51 22.31 15.59
CA ASN A 183 -19.77 21.10 15.28
C ASN A 183 -19.40 20.29 16.53
N PHE A 184 -19.23 20.96 17.68
CA PHE A 184 -18.76 20.32 18.91
C PHE A 184 -19.56 20.67 20.15
N GLN A 185 -19.72 21.94 20.49
CA GLN A 185 -20.20 22.35 21.81
C GLN A 185 -21.64 21.89 22.05
N LEU A 186 -22.56 22.10 21.10
CA LEU A 186 -23.95 21.63 21.21
C LEU A 186 -24.08 20.09 21.17
N LEU A 187 -23.04 19.39 20.72
CA LEU A 187 -22.98 17.94 20.64
C LEU A 187 -22.29 17.31 21.87
N ASN A 188 -22.28 18.03 23.00
CA ASN A 188 -21.66 17.58 24.26
C ASN A 188 -20.14 17.35 24.15
N ILE A 189 -19.46 18.14 23.29
CA ILE A 189 -18.01 18.14 23.13
C ILE A 189 -17.47 19.56 23.46
N PRO A 190 -17.34 19.92 24.74
CA PRO A 190 -16.79 21.23 25.15
C PRO A 190 -15.34 21.37 24.72
N LYS A 191 -14.79 22.62 24.87
CA LYS A 191 -13.44 22.94 24.35
C LYS A 191 -12.33 22.03 24.87
N ASP A 192 -12.43 21.58 26.10
CA ASP A 192 -11.42 20.75 26.77
C ASP A 192 -11.72 19.24 26.70
N HIS A 193 -12.66 18.83 25.85
CA HIS A 193 -13.04 17.42 25.75
C HIS A 193 -12.02 16.61 24.94
N PRO A 194 -11.51 15.46 25.43
CA PRO A 194 -10.48 14.65 24.74
C PRO A 194 -10.89 14.18 23.33
N ALA A 195 -12.19 14.05 23.06
CA ALA A 195 -12.68 13.66 21.74
C ALA A 195 -12.35 14.69 20.63
N ARG A 196 -11.94 15.93 20.97
CA ARG A 196 -11.47 16.91 20.00
C ARG A 196 -10.10 16.54 19.43
N ASP A 197 -9.21 16.04 20.28
CA ASP A 197 -7.86 15.61 19.90
C ASP A 197 -7.89 14.35 19.03
N MET A 198 -8.95 13.56 19.13
CA MET A 198 -9.16 12.36 18.30
C MET A 198 -9.68 12.67 16.89
N GLN A 199 -10.18 13.90 16.68
CA GLN A 199 -10.65 14.37 15.37
C GLN A 199 -9.71 15.45 14.87
N ASP A 200 -8.67 15.07 14.13
CA ASP A 200 -7.80 16.01 13.42
C ASP A 200 -8.64 16.87 12.47
N SER A 201 -9.01 18.07 12.94
CA SER A 201 -9.99 18.95 12.30
C SER A 201 -9.29 20.05 11.52
N PHE A 202 -9.78 20.37 10.34
CA PHE A 202 -9.30 21.50 9.54
C PHE A 202 -9.96 22.82 9.99
N TYR A 203 -9.30 23.54 10.87
CA TYR A 203 -9.74 24.89 11.29
C TYR A 203 -9.38 25.95 10.25
N ILE A 204 -10.34 26.81 9.92
CA ILE A 204 -10.16 27.98 9.06
C ILE A 204 -9.83 29.20 9.92
N THR A 205 -10.50 29.31 11.07
CA THR A 205 -10.24 30.28 12.14
C THR A 205 -10.46 29.60 13.49
N ASP A 206 -10.17 30.26 14.60
CA ASP A 206 -10.39 29.73 15.95
C ASP A 206 -11.82 29.27 16.24
N ASN A 207 -12.80 29.77 15.46
CA ASN A 207 -14.22 29.49 15.68
C ASN A 207 -14.91 28.80 14.50
N PHE A 208 -14.25 28.62 13.36
CA PHE A 208 -14.80 27.99 12.16
C PHE A 208 -13.87 26.94 11.61
N LEU A 209 -14.45 25.82 11.22
CA LEU A 209 -13.74 24.66 10.68
C LEU A 209 -14.50 24.02 9.50
N LEU A 210 -13.84 23.18 8.74
CA LEU A 210 -14.51 22.22 7.87
C LEU A 210 -15.17 21.15 8.76
N ARG A 211 -16.48 20.95 8.64
CA ARG A 211 -17.23 20.04 9.51
C ARG A 211 -16.65 18.62 9.47
N THR A 212 -16.50 18.01 10.63
CA THR A 212 -15.93 16.67 10.79
C THR A 212 -16.96 15.54 10.68
N HIS A 213 -18.23 15.90 10.74
CA HIS A 213 -19.42 15.05 10.61
C HIS A 213 -20.62 15.90 10.20
N THR A 214 -21.73 15.28 9.84
CA THR A 214 -22.95 16.01 9.45
C THR A 214 -23.87 16.33 10.62
N SER A 215 -23.52 15.91 11.86
CA SER A 215 -24.26 16.19 13.10
C SER A 215 -24.54 17.68 13.40
N PRO A 216 -23.73 18.65 12.95
CA PRO A 216 -24.08 20.07 13.10
C PRO A 216 -25.48 20.39 12.59
N MET A 217 -25.91 19.77 11.50
CA MET A 217 -27.25 20.00 10.97
C MET A 217 -28.35 19.41 11.88
N GLN A 218 -28.06 18.33 12.61
CA GLN A 218 -28.96 17.81 13.65
C GLN A 218 -29.13 18.84 14.77
N ALA A 219 -28.03 19.43 15.27
CA ALA A 219 -28.07 20.48 16.29
C ALA A 219 -28.81 21.74 15.80
N ARG A 220 -28.57 22.17 14.53
CA ARG A 220 -29.27 23.29 13.91
C ARG A 220 -30.77 23.03 13.84
N THR A 221 -31.18 21.83 13.42
CA THR A 221 -32.60 21.47 13.35
C THR A 221 -33.24 21.47 14.74
N MET A 222 -32.58 20.87 15.73
CA MET A 222 -33.08 20.84 17.11
C MET A 222 -33.21 22.24 17.76
N THR A 223 -32.38 23.21 17.34
CA THR A 223 -32.46 24.58 17.84
C THR A 223 -33.54 25.44 17.15
N THR A 224 -34.00 25.03 15.96
CA THR A 224 -34.94 25.83 15.15
C THR A 224 -36.33 25.20 15.07
N GLU A 225 -36.44 23.87 15.22
CA GLU A 225 -37.67 23.13 15.05
C GLU A 225 -38.08 22.43 16.36
N LYS A 226 -39.39 22.24 16.52
CA LYS A 226 -39.94 21.49 17.68
C LYS A 226 -40.16 20.03 17.30
N PRO A 227 -39.99 19.10 18.25
CA PRO A 227 -40.39 17.71 18.03
C PRO A 227 -41.88 17.57 17.64
N PRO A 228 -42.25 16.57 16.81
CA PRO A 228 -41.40 15.47 16.36
C PRO A 228 -40.45 15.88 15.23
N ILE A 229 -39.17 15.44 15.33
CA ILE A 229 -38.13 15.66 14.32
C ILE A 229 -37.72 14.30 13.76
N ARG A 230 -37.63 14.19 12.44
CA ARG A 230 -37.17 12.98 11.77
C ARG A 230 -36.42 13.38 10.49
N ILE A 231 -35.12 13.47 10.57
CA ILE A 231 -34.27 13.98 9.50
C ILE A 231 -33.14 13.01 9.14
N VAL A 232 -32.69 13.10 7.88
CA VAL A 232 -31.46 12.49 7.38
C VAL A 232 -30.62 13.56 6.71
N VAL A 233 -29.32 13.58 7.02
CA VAL A 233 -28.41 14.64 6.59
C VAL A 233 -27.25 14.03 5.81
N PRO A 234 -27.32 14.02 4.47
CA PRO A 234 -26.18 13.68 3.63
C PRO A 234 -25.22 14.86 3.50
N GLY A 235 -23.92 14.61 3.37
CA GLY A 235 -22.99 15.68 3.07
C GLY A 235 -21.53 15.28 3.13
N LYS A 236 -20.67 16.14 2.57
CA LYS A 236 -19.22 16.01 2.68
C LYS A 236 -18.77 16.39 4.08
N VAL A 237 -17.76 15.68 4.55
CA VAL A 237 -17.10 15.89 5.84
C VAL A 237 -15.59 15.79 5.66
N TYR A 238 -14.83 16.31 6.62
CA TYR A 238 -13.39 16.53 6.47
C TYR A 238 -12.65 16.09 7.72
N ARG A 239 -11.63 15.25 7.55
CA ARG A 239 -10.73 14.78 8.62
C ARG A 239 -9.32 14.66 8.07
N ASN A 240 -8.32 14.87 8.90
CA ASN A 240 -6.92 14.80 8.48
C ASN A 240 -6.39 13.36 8.46
N ASP A 241 -7.09 12.46 7.75
CA ASP A 241 -6.73 11.06 7.56
C ASP A 241 -6.56 10.78 6.08
N ASP A 242 -5.48 10.07 5.69
CA ASP A 242 -5.21 9.70 4.29
C ASP A 242 -4.52 8.33 4.20
N ASP A 243 -5.33 7.29 3.93
CA ASP A 243 -4.84 5.94 3.66
C ASP A 243 -5.76 5.19 2.67
N ALA A 244 -5.59 3.88 2.48
CA ALA A 244 -6.41 3.08 1.58
C ALA A 244 -7.89 2.96 2.01
N THR A 245 -8.22 3.31 3.26
CA THR A 245 -9.55 3.23 3.87
C THR A 245 -10.10 4.56 4.34
N HIS A 246 -9.27 5.59 4.38
CA HIS A 246 -9.60 6.95 4.79
C HIS A 246 -9.19 7.97 3.73
N SER A 247 -9.98 9.04 3.62
CA SER A 247 -9.72 10.17 2.74
C SER A 247 -9.93 11.46 3.51
N PRO A 248 -9.12 12.51 3.26
CA PRO A 248 -9.30 13.81 3.89
C PRO A 248 -10.69 14.41 3.70
N MET A 249 -11.34 14.08 2.60
CA MET A 249 -12.74 14.40 2.32
C MET A 249 -13.47 13.10 2.01
N PHE A 250 -14.60 12.88 2.67
CA PHE A 250 -15.52 11.78 2.38
C PHE A 250 -16.96 12.22 2.63
N GLN A 251 -17.93 11.37 2.33
CA GLN A 251 -19.34 11.68 2.49
C GLN A 251 -19.95 10.88 3.63
N GLN A 252 -20.75 11.53 4.43
CA GLN A 252 -21.54 10.89 5.48
C GLN A 252 -23.04 11.04 5.22
N VAL A 253 -23.79 10.13 5.78
CA VAL A 253 -25.22 10.27 6.02
C VAL A 253 -25.45 10.05 7.50
N GLU A 254 -26.08 11.02 8.15
CA GLU A 254 -26.50 10.90 9.53
C GLU A 254 -28.01 11.09 9.64
N GLY A 255 -28.63 10.34 10.57
CA GLY A 255 -30.04 10.43 10.84
C GLY A 255 -30.31 10.80 12.28
N LEU A 256 -31.41 11.53 12.49
CA LEU A 256 -31.90 11.95 13.82
C LEU A 256 -33.41 11.76 13.89
N VAL A 257 -33.87 11.14 14.95
CA VAL A 257 -35.29 11.10 15.33
C VAL A 257 -35.43 11.60 16.75
N ILE A 258 -36.30 12.59 16.95
CA ILE A 258 -36.72 13.08 18.28
C ILE A 258 -38.24 13.02 18.37
N ASP A 259 -38.73 12.27 19.31
CA ASP A 259 -40.17 12.18 19.59
C ASP A 259 -40.40 11.72 21.04
N LYS A 260 -41.63 11.52 21.45
CA LYS A 260 -41.97 10.96 22.78
C LYS A 260 -41.69 9.46 22.80
N HIS A 261 -41.07 9.01 23.90
CA HIS A 261 -40.83 7.58 24.18
C HIS A 261 -39.99 6.83 23.13
N ILE A 262 -39.07 7.50 22.43
CA ILE A 262 -38.13 6.83 21.51
C ILE A 262 -37.14 5.98 22.32
N THR A 263 -36.92 4.77 21.85
CA THR A 263 -36.09 3.75 22.49
C THR A 263 -34.99 3.20 21.56
N LEU A 264 -34.06 2.43 22.14
CA LEU A 264 -33.05 1.71 21.38
C LEU A 264 -33.65 0.64 20.44
N CYS A 265 -34.88 0.12 20.78
CA CYS A 265 -35.57 -0.81 19.89
C CYS A 265 -36.07 -0.15 18.61
N ASP A 266 -36.53 1.11 18.68
CA ASP A 266 -36.92 1.90 17.51
C ASP A 266 -35.74 2.13 16.58
N LEU A 267 -34.57 2.50 17.14
CA LEU A 267 -33.33 2.60 16.39
C LEU A 267 -32.98 1.28 15.71
N LYS A 268 -33.04 0.17 16.46
CA LYS A 268 -32.73 -1.15 15.90
C LYS A 268 -33.68 -1.52 14.77
N GLY A 269 -34.96 -1.29 14.91
CA GLY A 269 -35.95 -1.55 13.87
C GLY A 269 -35.70 -0.77 12.59
N ALA A 270 -35.40 0.54 12.70
CA ALA A 270 -35.05 1.39 11.56
C ALA A 270 -33.79 0.89 10.83
N LEU A 271 -32.75 0.54 11.59
CA LEU A 271 -31.48 0.07 11.02
C LEU A 271 -31.56 -1.34 10.44
N GLU A 272 -32.45 -2.22 10.96
CA GLU A 272 -32.71 -3.53 10.36
C GLU A 272 -33.40 -3.39 8.97
N VAL A 273 -34.37 -2.50 8.86
CA VAL A 273 -35.01 -2.18 7.57
C VAL A 273 -33.99 -1.61 6.60
N PHE A 274 -33.19 -0.65 7.03
CA PHE A 274 -32.12 -0.06 6.23
C PHE A 274 -31.13 -1.12 5.73
N ALA A 275 -30.61 -1.97 6.61
CA ALA A 275 -29.61 -2.98 6.26
C ALA A 275 -30.15 -4.00 5.26
N LYS A 276 -31.41 -4.44 5.44
CA LYS A 276 -32.05 -5.38 4.51
C LYS A 276 -32.27 -4.78 3.12
N LYS A 277 -32.72 -3.54 3.05
CA LYS A 277 -32.92 -2.85 1.75
C LYS A 277 -31.63 -2.56 1.02
N LEU A 278 -30.55 -2.23 1.75
CA LEU A 278 -29.29 -1.83 1.16
C LEU A 278 -28.45 -3.03 0.68
N PHE A 279 -28.46 -4.14 1.44
CA PHE A 279 -27.66 -5.32 1.17
C PHE A 279 -28.50 -6.49 0.67
N ASP A 280 -29.18 -7.21 1.56
CA ASP A 280 -30.12 -8.27 1.20
C ASP A 280 -31.10 -8.59 2.35
N GLU A 281 -32.23 -9.25 2.04
CA GLU A 281 -33.27 -9.62 3.01
C GLU A 281 -32.79 -10.52 4.17
N LYS A 282 -31.68 -11.23 4.00
CA LYS A 282 -31.10 -12.12 5.00
C LYS A 282 -30.08 -11.42 5.90
N THR A 283 -29.77 -10.16 5.62
CA THR A 283 -28.82 -9.37 6.40
C THR A 283 -29.29 -9.22 7.83
N LYS A 284 -28.44 -9.60 8.77
CA LYS A 284 -28.66 -9.46 10.21
C LYS A 284 -27.88 -8.29 10.75
N VAL A 285 -28.47 -7.62 11.74
CA VAL A 285 -27.85 -6.49 12.45
C VAL A 285 -27.47 -6.91 13.86
N ARG A 286 -26.30 -6.49 14.30
CA ARG A 286 -25.80 -6.69 15.67
C ARG A 286 -25.35 -5.37 16.25
N PHE A 287 -25.75 -5.08 17.48
CA PHE A 287 -25.30 -3.93 18.24
C PHE A 287 -24.18 -4.35 19.18
N ARG A 288 -23.10 -3.55 19.21
CA ARG A 288 -22.01 -3.66 20.19
C ARG A 288 -21.96 -2.36 21.01
N PRO A 289 -21.80 -2.42 22.34
CA PRO A 289 -21.60 -1.21 23.15
C PRO A 289 -20.43 -0.38 22.63
N SER A 290 -20.60 0.95 22.60
CA SER A 290 -19.57 1.92 22.23
C SER A 290 -19.74 3.19 23.05
N TYR A 291 -18.95 4.22 22.76
CA TYR A 291 -19.03 5.52 23.40
C TYR A 291 -18.94 6.63 22.36
N PHE A 292 -19.96 7.51 22.37
CA PHE A 292 -19.93 8.79 21.65
C PHE A 292 -20.45 9.88 22.59
N PRO A 293 -19.81 11.07 22.63
CA PRO A 293 -20.21 12.15 23.57
C PRO A 293 -21.67 12.58 23.44
N PHE A 294 -22.21 12.50 22.23
CA PHE A 294 -23.56 12.98 21.86
C PHE A 294 -24.66 11.91 21.97
N THR A 295 -24.32 10.68 22.34
CA THR A 295 -25.30 9.59 22.56
C THR A 295 -25.01 8.81 23.83
N GLU A 296 -26.11 8.36 24.53
CA GLU A 296 -26.03 7.56 25.74
C GLU A 296 -27.35 6.75 25.89
N PRO A 297 -27.35 5.41 25.75
CA PRO A 297 -26.21 4.57 25.36
C PRO A 297 -25.82 4.70 23.91
N SER A 298 -24.51 4.47 23.65
CA SER A 298 -23.95 4.44 22.31
C SER A 298 -23.70 3.01 21.85
N VAL A 299 -23.83 2.75 20.56
CA VAL A 299 -23.59 1.45 19.95
C VAL A 299 -22.86 1.58 18.62
N GLU A 300 -21.98 0.65 18.35
CA GLU A 300 -21.51 0.35 17.00
C GLU A 300 -22.39 -0.73 16.38
N VAL A 301 -22.66 -0.60 15.11
CA VAL A 301 -23.61 -1.48 14.41
C VAL A 301 -22.89 -2.27 13.33
N ASP A 302 -22.94 -3.59 13.49
CA ASP A 302 -22.39 -4.53 12.53
C ASP A 302 -23.54 -5.16 11.72
N VAL A 303 -23.24 -5.44 10.44
CA VAL A 303 -24.08 -6.31 9.59
C VAL A 303 -23.40 -7.65 9.35
N SER A 304 -24.19 -8.70 9.15
CA SER A 304 -23.66 -9.98 8.70
C SER A 304 -22.98 -9.80 7.34
N CYS A 305 -21.78 -10.35 7.19
CA CYS A 305 -21.00 -10.24 5.96
C CYS A 305 -21.80 -10.78 4.76
N SER A 306 -22.05 -9.95 3.76
CA SER A 306 -22.82 -10.32 2.55
C SER A 306 -22.12 -11.40 1.71
N ILE A 307 -20.78 -11.48 1.77
CA ILE A 307 -19.99 -12.44 0.97
C ILE A 307 -20.04 -13.86 1.58
N CYS A 308 -19.89 -13.99 2.89
CA CYS A 308 -19.83 -15.29 3.55
C CYS A 308 -21.11 -15.63 4.36
N HIS A 309 -22.07 -14.73 4.37
CA HIS A 309 -23.35 -14.87 5.12
C HIS A 309 -23.15 -15.26 6.59
N GLY A 310 -22.17 -14.64 7.23
CA GLY A 310 -21.85 -14.84 8.64
C GLY A 310 -20.90 -16.01 8.95
N LYS A 311 -20.42 -16.78 7.96
CA LYS A 311 -19.53 -17.94 8.17
C LYS A 311 -18.07 -17.56 8.49
N GLY A 312 -17.68 -16.33 8.18
CA GLY A 312 -16.29 -15.89 8.26
C GLY A 312 -15.56 -16.02 6.93
N CYS A 313 -14.91 -14.93 6.47
CA CYS A 313 -14.09 -14.91 5.25
C CYS A 313 -12.99 -13.85 5.37
N ARG A 314 -12.15 -13.71 4.34
CA ARG A 314 -11.07 -12.73 4.32
C ARG A 314 -11.58 -11.29 4.47
N VAL A 315 -12.72 -10.95 3.88
CA VAL A 315 -13.29 -9.59 3.93
C VAL A 315 -13.74 -9.21 5.35
N CYS A 316 -14.43 -10.08 6.05
CA CYS A 316 -14.82 -9.87 7.44
C CYS A 316 -13.75 -10.32 8.45
N LYS A 317 -12.52 -10.62 7.99
CA LYS A 317 -11.39 -11.08 8.83
C LYS A 317 -11.76 -12.29 9.72
N GLY A 318 -12.57 -13.22 9.17
CA GLY A 318 -12.99 -14.43 9.88
C GLY A 318 -14.15 -14.25 10.86
N THR A 319 -14.59 -13.03 11.15
CA THR A 319 -15.61 -12.76 12.20
C THR A 319 -17.05 -13.05 11.76
N GLY A 320 -17.33 -13.03 10.45
CA GLY A 320 -18.69 -13.10 9.90
C GLY A 320 -19.47 -11.78 9.96
N TRP A 321 -18.90 -10.72 10.55
CA TRP A 321 -19.53 -9.41 10.76
C TRP A 321 -18.69 -8.28 10.22
N ILE A 322 -19.35 -7.22 9.75
CA ILE A 322 -18.69 -6.01 9.24
C ILE A 322 -19.34 -4.80 9.91
N GLU A 323 -18.55 -4.00 10.58
CA GLU A 323 -18.98 -2.72 11.13
C GLU A 323 -19.29 -1.73 10.02
N ILE A 324 -20.47 -1.10 10.11
CA ILE A 324 -20.95 -0.16 9.10
C ILE A 324 -21.25 1.25 9.63
N LEU A 325 -21.64 1.38 10.92
CA LEU A 325 -22.07 2.68 11.46
C LEU A 325 -21.98 2.76 12.98
N GLY A 326 -21.93 3.99 13.50
CA GLY A 326 -22.16 4.33 14.89
C GLY A 326 -23.57 4.88 15.10
N ALA A 327 -24.17 4.57 16.26
CA ALA A 327 -25.51 5.01 16.60
C ALA A 327 -25.72 5.09 18.12
N GLY A 328 -26.86 5.61 18.55
CA GLY A 328 -27.22 5.61 19.98
C GLY A 328 -28.48 6.42 20.26
N ILE A 329 -28.86 6.42 21.52
CA ILE A 329 -29.90 7.31 22.04
C ILE A 329 -29.26 8.68 22.26
N VAL A 330 -29.91 9.74 21.79
CA VAL A 330 -29.40 11.11 21.93
C VAL A 330 -29.19 11.45 23.40
N ASN A 331 -28.00 11.90 23.74
CA ASN A 331 -27.68 12.28 25.12
C ASN A 331 -28.60 13.38 25.61
N PRO A 332 -29.23 13.25 26.80
CA PRO A 332 -30.08 14.28 27.37
C PRO A 332 -29.44 15.68 27.41
N ALA A 333 -28.10 15.76 27.62
CA ALA A 333 -27.39 17.02 27.64
C ALA A 333 -27.40 17.71 26.24
N VAL A 334 -27.42 16.95 25.15
CA VAL A 334 -27.54 17.49 23.77
C VAL A 334 -28.96 18.05 23.56
N LEU A 335 -29.99 17.33 23.99
CA LEU A 335 -31.38 17.80 23.90
C LEU A 335 -31.54 19.13 24.64
N GLU A 336 -31.11 19.18 25.90
CA GLU A 336 -31.21 20.38 26.76
C GLU A 336 -30.37 21.56 26.17
N ALA A 337 -29.17 21.30 25.67
CA ALA A 337 -28.35 22.31 25.02
C ALA A 337 -29.00 22.90 23.76
N CYS A 338 -29.81 22.10 23.06
CA CYS A 338 -30.61 22.53 21.90
C CYS A 338 -32.00 23.08 22.26
N GLY A 339 -32.36 23.19 23.57
CA GLY A 339 -33.64 23.74 24.02
C GLY A 339 -34.81 22.76 23.99
N ILE A 340 -34.55 21.45 23.91
CA ILE A 340 -35.56 20.39 23.92
C ILE A 340 -35.60 19.76 25.33
N ASN A 341 -36.79 19.67 25.90
CA ASN A 341 -36.99 19.06 27.26
C ASN A 341 -36.72 17.55 27.21
N SER A 342 -35.61 17.12 27.78
CA SER A 342 -35.18 15.71 27.80
C SER A 342 -36.05 14.81 28.67
N LYS A 343 -36.93 15.38 29.53
CA LYS A 343 -37.92 14.62 30.35
C LYS A 343 -39.17 14.27 29.58
N GLU A 344 -39.47 14.99 28.49
CA GLU A 344 -40.64 14.78 27.64
C GLU A 344 -40.28 14.06 26.33
N TYR A 345 -39.12 14.36 25.80
CA TYR A 345 -38.65 13.83 24.50
C TYR A 345 -37.40 13.00 24.67
N SER A 346 -37.29 11.99 23.86
CA SER A 346 -36.12 11.17 23.67
C SER A 346 -35.83 11.04 22.15
N GLY A 347 -34.68 10.53 21.78
CA GLY A 347 -34.39 10.35 20.37
C GLY A 347 -33.23 9.41 20.13
N TYR A 348 -33.07 9.03 18.89
CA TYR A 348 -31.90 8.28 18.45
C TYR A 348 -31.19 9.01 17.30
N ALA A 349 -29.89 8.79 17.22
CA ALA A 349 -29.07 9.23 16.09
C ALA A 349 -28.20 8.09 15.57
N PHE A 350 -27.86 8.15 14.31
CA PHE A 350 -26.92 7.24 13.64
C PHE A 350 -26.13 7.95 12.57
N GLY A 351 -24.94 7.45 12.24
CA GLY A 351 -24.10 8.03 11.19
C GLY A 351 -23.14 7.04 10.56
N PHE A 352 -22.97 7.11 9.25
CA PHE A 352 -22.06 6.25 8.49
C PHE A 352 -21.48 6.96 7.26
N GLY A 353 -20.28 6.49 6.83
CA GLY A 353 -19.64 6.93 5.59
C GLY A 353 -20.24 6.24 4.36
N ILE A 354 -20.58 7.01 3.33
CA ILE A 354 -21.13 6.48 2.06
C ILE A 354 -20.09 5.60 1.36
N GLU A 355 -18.83 6.03 1.37
CA GLU A 355 -17.72 5.29 0.77
C GLU A 355 -17.56 3.91 1.41
N ARG A 356 -17.67 3.83 2.75
CA ARG A 356 -17.59 2.55 3.47
C ARG A 356 -18.67 1.58 3.02
N ILE A 357 -19.88 2.07 2.87
CA ILE A 357 -21.01 1.28 2.37
C ILE A 357 -20.77 0.85 0.91
N ALA A 358 -20.33 1.76 0.06
CA ALA A 358 -20.05 1.47 -1.35
C ALA A 358 -18.90 0.45 -1.50
N MET A 359 -17.83 0.59 -0.72
CA MET A 359 -16.72 -0.37 -0.69
C MET A 359 -17.19 -1.78 -0.34
N ILE A 360 -18.05 -1.91 0.68
CA ILE A 360 -18.61 -3.20 1.11
C ILE A 360 -19.56 -3.76 0.04
N LYS A 361 -20.43 -2.93 -0.50
CA LYS A 361 -21.45 -3.33 -1.48
C LYS A 361 -20.85 -3.81 -2.79
N TYR A 362 -19.85 -3.11 -3.29
CA TYR A 362 -19.22 -3.36 -4.59
C TYR A 362 -17.88 -4.12 -4.49
N GLY A 363 -17.39 -4.41 -3.28
CA GLY A 363 -16.11 -5.10 -3.09
C GLY A 363 -14.89 -4.27 -3.47
N ILE A 364 -14.98 -2.93 -3.35
CA ILE A 364 -13.90 -2.00 -3.71
C ILE A 364 -12.85 -1.99 -2.58
N PRO A 365 -11.58 -2.27 -2.87
CA PRO A 365 -10.56 -2.42 -1.82
C PRO A 365 -9.93 -1.10 -1.35
N ASP A 366 -10.05 -0.03 -2.12
CA ASP A 366 -9.36 1.24 -1.90
C ASP A 366 -10.30 2.42 -2.14
N ILE A 367 -10.45 3.30 -1.13
CA ILE A 367 -11.33 4.47 -1.17
C ILE A 367 -10.93 5.48 -2.25
N ARG A 368 -9.63 5.58 -2.56
CA ARG A 368 -9.08 6.54 -3.53
C ARG A 368 -9.64 6.33 -4.94
N LEU A 369 -10.01 5.09 -5.28
CA LEU A 369 -10.63 4.77 -6.58
C LEU A 369 -11.90 5.57 -6.85
N PHE A 370 -12.62 6.00 -5.83
CA PHE A 370 -13.80 6.86 -5.99
C PHE A 370 -13.45 8.28 -6.43
N PHE A 371 -12.23 8.75 -6.17
CA PHE A 371 -11.82 10.15 -6.35
C PHE A 371 -10.82 10.37 -7.49
N GLU A 372 -10.18 9.30 -8.00
CA GLU A 372 -9.19 9.36 -9.07
C GLU A 372 -9.79 9.64 -10.45
N ASN A 373 -11.11 9.57 -10.60
CA ASN A 373 -11.84 9.78 -11.85
C ASN A 373 -11.35 8.88 -13.01
N ASP A 374 -10.89 7.66 -12.71
CA ASP A 374 -10.49 6.70 -13.72
C ASP A 374 -11.72 6.17 -14.47
N LYS A 375 -11.79 6.44 -15.77
CA LYS A 375 -12.90 6.03 -16.61
C LYS A 375 -13.11 4.50 -16.60
N ARG A 376 -12.04 3.71 -16.55
CA ARG A 376 -12.09 2.24 -16.51
C ARG A 376 -12.75 1.73 -15.23
N PHE A 377 -12.55 2.43 -14.13
CA PHE A 377 -13.21 2.15 -12.86
C PHE A 377 -14.69 2.51 -12.92
N LEU A 378 -15.02 3.72 -13.38
CA LEU A 378 -16.40 4.22 -13.44
C LEU A 378 -17.27 3.43 -14.42
N GLU A 379 -16.70 2.95 -15.52
CA GLU A 379 -17.41 2.13 -16.52
C GLU A 379 -17.90 0.78 -15.98
N GLN A 380 -17.38 0.29 -14.87
CA GLN A 380 -17.83 -0.96 -14.23
C GLN A 380 -19.19 -0.83 -13.54
N TYR A 381 -19.67 0.40 -13.34
CA TYR A 381 -20.90 0.72 -12.60
C TYR A 381 -21.99 1.33 -13.50
N LYS A 382 -21.92 1.11 -14.82
CA LYS A 382 -22.92 1.52 -15.80
C LYS A 382 -24.12 0.58 -15.84
#